data_ee89137851a102e20e89dceec71114f1
#
_entry.id   ee89137851a102e20e89dceec71114f1
#
_cell.length_a   1.000
_cell.length_b   1.000
_cell.length_c   1.000
_cell.angle_alpha   90.00
_cell.angle_beta   90.00
_cell.angle_gamma   90.00
#
_symmetry.space_group_name_H-M   'P 1'
#
loop_
_entity.id
_entity.type
_entity.pdbx_description
1 polymer ?
#
loop_
_entity_poly.entity_id
_entity_poly.type
_entity_poly.pdbx_seq_one_letter_code
_entity_poly.pdbx_strand_id
1 'polypeptide(L)'
;MYMATPKRQRAGAVLVLHSWWGLNDFFRRLCDRFADQGFVALAPDLYDGRVAVTVAEAQALRATVTASRKEPAYKYLMRMIVELRGAAAVDDIGVVGCSMGGHWAYWLAQRPDLPIVATVTFYAARDGDYSQSRSSFLAHFAEADEWVSTAGIKRLHRSLTKAGRAFEFHTYPGTGHWFFEDDRADAFQPEAAVLAWRRTLDFLKQRMG
;
A
#
# COMPACT_ATOMS: atom_id res chain seq x y z
N MET A 1 -9.23 3.38 -12.46
CA MET A 1 -9.32 3.34 -10.99
C MET A 1 -10.54 2.58 -10.53
N TYR A 2 -10.59 2.17 -9.27
CA TYR A 2 -11.74 1.59 -8.59
C TYR A 2 -11.98 2.32 -7.27
N MET A 3 -13.23 2.62 -6.92
CA MET A 3 -13.59 3.27 -5.65
C MET A 3 -14.73 2.51 -4.99
N ALA A 4 -14.58 2.20 -3.70
CA ALA A 4 -15.61 1.60 -2.86
C ALA A 4 -15.95 2.58 -1.71
N THR A 5 -17.25 2.72 -1.44
CA THR A 5 -17.74 3.63 -0.39
C THR A 5 -18.56 2.86 0.65
N PRO A 6 -18.38 3.18 1.94
CA PRO A 6 -19.13 2.50 2.99
C PRO A 6 -20.62 2.83 2.95
N LYS A 7 -21.44 1.83 3.26
CA LYS A 7 -22.91 1.98 3.40
C LYS A 7 -23.32 2.62 4.74
N ARG A 8 -22.40 2.72 5.69
CA ARG A 8 -22.62 3.24 7.05
C ARG A 8 -21.69 4.41 7.35
N GLN A 9 -21.60 4.81 8.62
CA GLN A 9 -20.73 5.89 9.08
C GLN A 9 -19.27 5.69 8.58
N ARG A 10 -18.67 6.77 8.09
CA ARG A 10 -17.31 6.78 7.57
C ARG A 10 -16.28 6.79 8.71
N ALA A 11 -15.27 5.94 8.60
CA ALA A 11 -14.13 5.85 9.51
C ALA A 11 -12.87 6.53 8.98
N GLY A 12 -12.88 7.00 7.72
CA GLY A 12 -11.73 7.63 7.08
C GLY A 12 -11.62 7.29 5.59
N ALA A 13 -10.44 7.53 5.01
CA ALA A 13 -10.17 7.29 3.61
C ALA A 13 -8.84 6.56 3.40
N VAL A 14 -8.80 5.56 2.52
CA VAL A 14 -7.62 4.74 2.23
C VAL A 14 -7.33 4.70 0.73
N LEU A 15 -6.11 5.13 0.36
CA LEU A 15 -5.57 4.92 -0.98
C LEU A 15 -4.92 3.54 -1.05
N VAL A 16 -5.39 2.67 -1.95
CA VAL A 16 -4.91 1.29 -2.12
C VAL A 16 -4.05 1.20 -3.37
N LEU A 17 -2.76 0.91 -3.21
CA LEU A 17 -1.79 0.86 -4.32
C LEU A 17 -1.46 -0.59 -4.66
N HIS A 18 -1.81 -0.98 -5.87
CA HIS A 18 -1.67 -2.35 -6.36
C HIS A 18 -0.20 -2.78 -6.51
N SER A 19 0.04 -4.09 -6.46
CA SER A 19 1.32 -4.70 -6.78
C SER A 19 1.63 -4.59 -8.28
N TRP A 20 2.72 -5.18 -8.74
CA TRP A 20 3.09 -5.15 -10.15
C TRP A 20 2.15 -5.94 -11.07
N TRP A 21 1.19 -6.70 -10.49
CA TRP A 21 0.17 -7.43 -11.25
C TRP A 21 -0.89 -6.51 -11.86
N GLY A 22 -1.02 -5.27 -11.39
CA GLY A 22 -2.03 -4.31 -11.84
C GLY A 22 -3.26 -4.26 -10.93
N LEU A 23 -4.21 -3.42 -11.30
CA LEU A 23 -5.49 -3.30 -10.60
C LEU A 23 -6.41 -4.47 -10.96
N ASN A 24 -6.10 -5.66 -10.44
CA ASN A 24 -6.85 -6.90 -10.61
C ASN A 24 -8.02 -7.01 -9.62
N ASP A 25 -8.74 -8.12 -9.63
CA ASP A 25 -9.92 -8.33 -8.80
C ASP A 25 -9.58 -8.43 -7.31
N PHE A 26 -8.38 -8.87 -6.93
CA PHE A 26 -7.94 -8.83 -5.54
C PHE A 26 -7.95 -7.41 -4.98
N PHE A 27 -7.38 -6.43 -5.68
CA PHE A 27 -7.35 -5.04 -5.22
C PHE A 27 -8.72 -4.37 -5.22
N ARG A 28 -9.61 -4.76 -6.14
CA ARG A 28 -11.03 -4.32 -6.12
C ARG A 28 -11.73 -4.83 -4.88
N ARG A 29 -11.65 -6.14 -4.61
CA ARG A 29 -12.21 -6.76 -3.38
C ARG A 29 -11.57 -6.18 -2.12
N LEU A 30 -10.27 -5.84 -2.13
CA LEU A 30 -9.61 -5.21 -1.00
C LEU A 30 -10.22 -3.82 -0.69
N CYS A 31 -10.55 -3.03 -1.71
CA CYS A 31 -11.29 -1.77 -1.54
C CYS A 31 -12.68 -2.03 -0.94
N ASP A 32 -13.41 -3.04 -1.44
CA ASP A 32 -14.73 -3.40 -0.89
C ASP A 32 -14.63 -3.80 0.59
N ARG A 33 -13.61 -4.60 0.95
CA ARG A 33 -13.33 -4.97 2.35
C ARG A 33 -13.04 -3.75 3.24
N PHE A 34 -12.33 -2.73 2.74
CA PHE A 34 -12.15 -1.48 3.47
C PHE A 34 -13.46 -0.72 3.60
N ALA A 35 -14.30 -0.70 2.57
CA ALA A 35 -15.62 -0.07 2.63
C ALA A 35 -16.54 -0.73 3.65
N ASP A 36 -16.52 -2.06 3.78
CA ASP A 36 -17.24 -2.80 4.82
C ASP A 36 -16.76 -2.44 6.24
N GLN A 37 -15.53 -1.95 6.39
CA GLN A 37 -14.95 -1.47 7.65
C GLN A 37 -15.15 0.04 7.89
N GLY A 38 -15.87 0.73 6.99
CA GLY A 38 -16.20 2.14 7.12
C GLY A 38 -15.25 3.11 6.40
N PHE A 39 -14.24 2.63 5.68
CA PHE A 39 -13.34 3.50 4.93
C PHE A 39 -13.84 3.74 3.50
N VAL A 40 -13.74 4.98 3.01
CA VAL A 40 -13.77 5.21 1.57
C VAL A 40 -12.43 4.73 1.01
N ALA A 41 -12.44 3.75 0.11
CA ALA A 41 -11.22 3.18 -0.46
C ALA A 41 -11.14 3.45 -1.96
N LEU A 42 -9.98 3.94 -2.43
CA LEU A 42 -9.72 4.20 -3.83
C LEU A 42 -8.42 3.50 -4.26
N ALA A 43 -8.52 2.68 -5.31
CA ALA A 43 -7.37 2.06 -5.96
C ALA A 43 -7.12 2.70 -7.34
N PRO A 44 -6.03 3.47 -7.52
CA PRO A 44 -5.59 3.96 -8.81
C PRO A 44 -5.18 2.80 -9.73
N ASP A 45 -5.42 2.94 -11.01
CA ASP A 45 -4.91 2.02 -12.02
C ASP A 45 -3.68 2.63 -12.70
N LEU A 46 -2.51 2.14 -12.34
CA LEU A 46 -1.25 2.63 -12.87
C LEU A 46 -0.91 2.05 -14.26
N TYR A 47 -1.72 1.12 -14.76
CA TYR A 47 -1.44 0.37 -15.98
C TYR A 47 -2.50 0.53 -17.08
N ASP A 48 -3.42 1.49 -16.92
CA ASP A 48 -4.46 1.81 -17.92
C ASP A 48 -5.32 0.57 -18.29
N GLY A 49 -5.79 -0.17 -17.29
CA GLY A 49 -6.65 -1.36 -17.44
C GLY A 49 -5.91 -2.68 -17.68
N ARG A 50 -4.57 -2.64 -17.79
CA ARG A 50 -3.80 -3.86 -18.02
C ARG A 50 -3.49 -4.59 -16.71
N VAL A 51 -3.59 -5.91 -16.76
CA VAL A 51 -3.30 -6.85 -15.67
C VAL A 51 -2.32 -7.89 -16.18
N ALA A 52 -1.27 -8.17 -15.42
CA ALA A 52 -0.30 -9.20 -15.73
C ALA A 52 -0.73 -10.55 -15.12
N VAL A 53 -0.50 -11.63 -15.82
CA VAL A 53 -0.72 -13.00 -15.35
C VAL A 53 0.59 -13.78 -15.20
N THR A 54 1.68 -13.30 -15.80
CA THR A 54 3.03 -13.87 -15.69
C THR A 54 4.01 -12.86 -15.12
N VAL A 55 5.10 -13.34 -14.52
CA VAL A 55 6.19 -12.48 -14.00
C VAL A 55 6.78 -11.60 -15.11
N ALA A 56 6.95 -12.15 -16.31
CA ALA A 56 7.50 -11.39 -17.45
C ALA A 56 6.59 -10.22 -17.85
N GLU A 57 5.28 -10.44 -17.90
CA GLU A 57 4.31 -9.37 -18.16
C GLU A 57 4.31 -8.32 -17.04
N ALA A 58 4.34 -8.75 -15.78
CA ALA A 58 4.38 -7.84 -14.64
C ALA A 58 5.65 -6.97 -14.65
N GLN A 59 6.80 -7.54 -14.99
CA GLN A 59 8.06 -6.81 -15.16
C GLN A 59 7.95 -5.77 -16.30
N ALA A 60 7.36 -6.15 -17.45
CA ALA A 60 7.17 -5.26 -18.58
C ALA A 60 6.21 -4.10 -18.23
N LEU A 61 5.07 -4.37 -17.56
CA LEU A 61 4.14 -3.34 -17.10
C LEU A 61 4.79 -2.40 -16.09
N ARG A 62 5.49 -2.93 -15.08
CA ARG A 62 6.23 -2.13 -14.10
C ARG A 62 7.23 -1.20 -14.78
N ALA A 63 7.97 -1.68 -15.79
CA ALA A 63 8.96 -0.88 -16.52
C ALA A 63 8.32 0.35 -17.18
N THR A 64 7.09 0.25 -17.69
CA THR A 64 6.38 1.39 -18.29
C THR A 64 6.12 2.53 -17.30
N VAL A 65 5.86 2.21 -16.03
CA VAL A 65 5.58 3.22 -14.98
C VAL A 65 6.88 3.79 -14.41
N THR A 66 7.90 2.96 -14.23
CA THR A 66 9.14 3.39 -13.54
C THR A 66 10.13 4.11 -14.46
N ALA A 67 10.24 3.72 -15.73
CA ALA A 67 11.23 4.27 -16.64
C ALA A 67 10.74 5.49 -17.42
N SER A 68 9.51 5.45 -17.95
CA SER A 68 9.01 6.48 -18.88
C SER A 68 7.80 7.27 -18.36
N ARG A 69 7.14 6.79 -17.31
CA ARG A 69 5.87 7.36 -16.81
C ARG A 69 5.92 7.79 -15.34
N LYS A 70 7.10 7.98 -14.76
CA LYS A 70 7.23 8.33 -13.34
C LYS A 70 6.53 9.65 -13.01
N GLU A 71 6.73 10.69 -13.80
CA GLU A 71 6.07 11.98 -13.58
C GLU A 71 4.58 11.95 -13.89
N PRO A 72 4.11 11.36 -15.01
CA PRO A 72 2.69 11.14 -15.24
C PRO A 72 2.01 10.30 -14.16
N ALA A 73 2.66 9.23 -13.68
CA ALA A 73 2.13 8.41 -12.59
C ALA A 73 2.00 9.22 -11.29
N TYR A 74 2.97 10.05 -10.97
CA TYR A 74 2.90 10.95 -9.82
C TYR A 74 1.72 11.92 -9.92
N LYS A 75 1.58 12.63 -11.03
CA LYS A 75 0.47 13.57 -11.26
C LYS A 75 -0.89 12.88 -11.18
N TYR A 76 -0.96 11.65 -11.67
CA TYR A 76 -2.15 10.83 -11.56
C TYR A 76 -2.46 10.47 -10.10
N LEU A 77 -1.48 10.02 -9.32
CA LEU A 77 -1.66 9.72 -7.90
C LEU A 77 -2.09 10.95 -7.09
N MET A 78 -1.52 12.14 -7.37
CA MET A 78 -1.94 13.38 -6.72
C MET A 78 -3.42 13.67 -6.98
N ARG A 79 -3.87 13.52 -8.22
CA ARG A 79 -5.29 13.68 -8.57
C ARG A 79 -6.17 12.68 -7.83
N MET A 80 -5.75 11.41 -7.71
CA MET A 80 -6.49 10.38 -6.98
C MET A 80 -6.57 10.66 -5.48
N ILE A 81 -5.53 11.24 -4.89
CA ILE A 81 -5.56 11.70 -3.49
C ILE A 81 -6.60 12.81 -3.30
N VAL A 82 -6.64 13.79 -4.20
CA VAL A 82 -7.64 14.87 -4.14
C VAL A 82 -9.06 14.31 -4.29
N GLU A 83 -9.28 13.40 -5.23
CA GLU A 83 -10.57 12.75 -5.46
C GLU A 83 -11.02 11.93 -4.24
N LEU A 84 -10.12 11.13 -3.67
CA LEU A 84 -10.40 10.33 -2.48
C LEU A 84 -10.80 11.21 -1.28
N ARG A 85 -10.05 12.27 -1.02
CA ARG A 85 -10.36 13.22 0.07
C ARG A 85 -11.72 13.86 -0.11
N GLY A 86 -12.02 14.32 -1.34
CA GLY A 86 -13.31 14.90 -1.68
C GLY A 86 -14.46 13.91 -1.47
N ALA A 87 -14.32 12.67 -1.96
CA ALA A 87 -15.32 11.62 -1.81
C ALA A 87 -15.57 11.22 -0.34
N ALA A 88 -14.51 11.22 0.47
CA ALA A 88 -14.60 10.86 1.88
C ALA A 88 -14.97 12.05 2.80
N ALA A 89 -14.81 13.28 2.33
CA ALA A 89 -14.92 14.52 3.11
C ALA A 89 -13.98 14.53 4.33
N VAL A 90 -12.69 14.17 4.10
CA VAL A 90 -11.64 14.12 5.13
C VAL A 90 -10.43 14.92 4.70
N ASP A 91 -9.65 15.40 5.67
CA ASP A 91 -8.39 16.10 5.41
C ASP A 91 -7.20 15.15 5.28
N ASP A 92 -7.14 14.13 6.13
CA ASP A 92 -6.04 13.18 6.18
C ASP A 92 -6.48 11.78 5.67
N ILE A 93 -5.53 11.04 5.07
CA ILE A 93 -5.77 9.71 4.50
C ILE A 93 -4.74 8.69 4.98
N GLY A 94 -5.12 7.42 4.91
CA GLY A 94 -4.20 6.30 4.95
C GLY A 94 -3.79 5.85 3.54
N VAL A 95 -2.62 5.25 3.44
CA VAL A 95 -2.16 4.59 2.21
C VAL A 95 -1.80 3.15 2.51
N VAL A 96 -2.31 2.21 1.72
CA VAL A 96 -1.99 0.78 1.79
C VAL A 96 -1.39 0.35 0.46
N GLY A 97 -0.20 -0.24 0.47
CA GLY A 97 0.48 -0.64 -0.76
C GLY A 97 1.11 -2.02 -0.68
N CYS A 98 0.96 -2.81 -1.75
CA CYS A 98 1.54 -4.14 -1.88
C CYS A 98 2.70 -4.12 -2.87
N SER A 99 3.87 -4.65 -2.47
CA SER A 99 5.06 -4.79 -3.34
C SER A 99 5.44 -3.47 -4.04
N MET A 100 5.29 -3.36 -5.36
CA MET A 100 5.47 -2.12 -6.09
C MET A 100 4.63 -0.97 -5.52
N GLY A 101 3.37 -1.23 -5.18
CA GLY A 101 2.49 -0.26 -4.52
C GLY A 101 3.01 0.18 -3.15
N GLY A 102 3.68 -0.71 -2.41
CA GLY A 102 4.36 -0.39 -1.16
C GLY A 102 5.53 0.59 -1.36
N HIS A 103 6.30 0.44 -2.45
CA HIS A 103 7.33 1.41 -2.81
C HIS A 103 6.75 2.80 -3.12
N TRP A 104 5.59 2.87 -3.78
CA TRP A 104 4.87 4.12 -4.01
C TRP A 104 4.32 4.70 -2.71
N ALA A 105 3.76 3.86 -1.81
CA ALA A 105 3.26 4.29 -0.50
C ALA A 105 4.37 4.96 0.33
N TYR A 106 5.54 4.35 0.43
CA TYR A 106 6.69 4.95 1.09
C TYR A 106 7.14 6.26 0.44
N TRP A 107 7.16 6.31 -0.90
CA TRP A 107 7.58 7.50 -1.62
C TRP A 107 6.60 8.68 -1.42
N LEU A 108 5.30 8.40 -1.40
CA LEU A 108 4.28 9.40 -1.10
C LEU A 108 4.40 9.89 0.36
N ALA A 109 4.63 8.97 1.31
CA ALA A 109 4.75 9.30 2.73
C ALA A 109 5.98 10.16 3.08
N GLN A 110 7.00 10.22 2.22
CA GLN A 110 8.14 11.15 2.38
C GLN A 110 7.80 12.61 2.03
N ARG A 111 6.61 12.89 1.52
CA ARG A 111 6.17 14.19 1.06
C ARG A 111 5.41 14.96 2.15
N PRO A 112 5.94 16.07 2.68
CA PRO A 112 5.29 16.80 3.78
C PRO A 112 4.00 17.50 3.38
N ASP A 113 3.84 17.79 2.09
CA ASP A 113 2.69 18.44 1.47
C ASP A 113 1.50 17.49 1.26
N LEU A 114 1.71 16.17 1.42
CA LEU A 114 0.63 15.20 1.26
C LEU A 114 -0.04 14.86 2.59
N PRO A 115 -1.37 14.69 2.57
CA PRO A 115 -2.18 14.46 3.77
C PRO A 115 -2.13 12.99 4.23
N ILE A 116 -0.94 12.36 4.25
CA ILE A 116 -0.79 10.94 4.57
C ILE A 116 -0.33 10.79 6.02
N VAL A 117 -1.21 10.28 6.87
CA VAL A 117 -0.96 10.10 8.31
C VAL A 117 -0.73 8.65 8.72
N ALA A 118 -1.12 7.69 7.87
CA ALA A 118 -0.93 6.26 8.10
C ALA A 118 -0.45 5.59 6.79
N THR A 119 0.66 4.85 6.87
CA THR A 119 1.22 4.11 5.74
C THR A 119 1.36 2.65 6.11
N VAL A 120 0.64 1.79 5.40
CA VAL A 120 0.72 0.32 5.56
C VAL A 120 1.32 -0.28 4.30
N THR A 121 2.28 -1.18 4.46
CA THR A 121 2.91 -1.85 3.32
C THR A 121 2.98 -3.35 3.53
N PHE A 122 2.79 -4.07 2.44
CA PHE A 122 2.97 -5.51 2.36
C PHE A 122 4.18 -5.82 1.48
N TYR A 123 5.09 -6.61 2.02
CA TYR A 123 6.32 -7.08 1.35
C TYR A 123 6.99 -5.98 0.48
N ALA A 124 7.26 -4.84 1.11
CA ALA A 124 7.98 -3.73 0.51
C ALA A 124 8.91 -3.06 1.52
N ALA A 125 10.06 -2.60 1.07
CA ALA A 125 10.98 -1.79 1.86
C ALA A 125 11.58 -0.69 0.98
N ARG A 126 11.60 0.53 1.49
CA ARG A 126 12.21 1.68 0.81
C ARG A 126 12.88 2.58 1.85
N ASP A 127 14.18 2.73 1.75
CA ASP A 127 14.91 3.77 2.49
C ASP A 127 14.67 5.17 1.89
N GLY A 128 15.04 6.18 2.65
CA GLY A 128 14.87 7.58 2.22
C GLY A 128 14.85 8.55 3.38
N ASP A 129 14.52 9.79 3.09
CA ASP A 129 14.33 10.82 4.10
C ASP A 129 12.86 10.89 4.53
N TYR A 130 12.61 10.56 5.79
CA TYR A 130 11.29 10.62 6.42
C TYR A 130 11.20 11.75 7.47
N SER A 131 12.19 12.64 7.56
CA SER A 131 12.25 13.70 8.57
C SER A 131 11.02 14.61 8.56
N GLN A 132 10.47 14.88 7.38
CA GLN A 132 9.29 15.70 7.18
C GLN A 132 7.99 14.89 7.02
N SER A 133 8.03 13.56 7.11
CA SER A 133 6.84 12.73 6.99
C SER A 133 5.85 12.98 8.12
N ARG A 134 4.56 13.06 7.81
CA ARG A 134 3.48 13.11 8.81
C ARG A 134 2.99 11.73 9.21
N SER A 135 3.44 10.68 8.50
CA SER A 135 2.91 9.34 8.62
C SER A 135 3.50 8.55 9.79
N SER A 136 2.66 7.70 10.39
CA SER A 136 3.08 6.50 11.12
C SER A 136 3.11 5.33 10.13
N PHE A 137 3.92 4.29 10.43
CA PHE A 137 4.18 3.20 9.49
C PHE A 137 3.87 1.84 10.09
N LEU A 138 3.22 0.98 9.29
CA LEU A 138 3.06 -0.45 9.57
C LEU A 138 3.57 -1.23 8.35
N ALA A 139 4.46 -2.20 8.58
CA ALA A 139 4.99 -3.03 7.51
C ALA A 139 4.83 -4.52 7.80
N HIS A 140 4.32 -5.24 6.80
CA HIS A 140 4.15 -6.68 6.81
C HIS A 140 5.18 -7.32 5.88
N PHE A 141 6.11 -8.11 6.43
CA PHE A 141 7.17 -8.78 5.69
C PHE A 141 6.94 -10.29 5.65
N ALA A 142 7.25 -10.91 4.53
CA ALA A 142 7.38 -12.34 4.44
C ALA A 142 8.69 -12.81 5.11
N GLU A 143 8.71 -14.05 5.61
CA GLU A 143 9.93 -14.65 6.16
C GLU A 143 10.94 -14.97 5.08
N ALA A 144 10.48 -15.59 3.99
CA ALA A 144 11.31 -15.96 2.83
C ALA A 144 10.90 -15.12 1.62
N ASP A 145 11.56 -13.96 1.44
CA ASP A 145 11.24 -13.00 0.39
C ASP A 145 12.42 -12.82 -0.56
N GLU A 146 12.28 -13.28 -1.79
CA GLU A 146 13.32 -13.15 -2.83
C GLU A 146 13.38 -11.74 -3.45
N TRP A 147 12.35 -10.90 -3.22
CA TRP A 147 12.22 -9.55 -3.78
C TRP A 147 12.55 -8.45 -2.78
N VAL A 148 12.40 -8.72 -1.48
CA VAL A 148 12.67 -7.76 -0.39
C VAL A 148 13.77 -8.27 0.51
N SER A 149 14.98 -7.76 0.33
CA SER A 149 16.13 -8.20 1.09
C SER A 149 16.08 -7.73 2.56
N THR A 150 16.60 -8.56 3.46
CA THR A 150 16.82 -8.19 4.88
C THR A 150 17.64 -6.90 5.02
N ALA A 151 18.59 -6.66 4.14
CA ALA A 151 19.37 -5.42 4.11
C ALA A 151 18.49 -4.20 3.79
N GLY A 152 17.52 -4.34 2.87
CA GLY A 152 16.53 -3.31 2.55
C GLY A 152 15.65 -2.97 3.76
N ILE A 153 15.15 -4.00 4.46
CA ILE A 153 14.34 -3.84 5.69
C ILE A 153 15.15 -3.10 6.76
N LYS A 154 16.41 -3.48 6.97
CA LYS A 154 17.31 -2.81 7.93
C LYS A 154 17.58 -1.33 7.56
N ARG A 155 17.69 -1.00 6.25
CA ARG A 155 17.84 0.40 5.81
C ARG A 155 16.57 1.21 6.09
N LEU A 156 15.40 0.67 5.76
CA LEU A 156 14.12 1.31 6.09
C LEU A 156 13.98 1.56 7.60
N HIS A 157 14.26 0.54 8.43
CA HIS A 157 14.23 0.67 9.88
C HIS A 157 15.11 1.84 10.37
N ARG A 158 16.38 1.91 9.90
CA ARG A 158 17.28 3.01 10.25
C ARG A 158 16.75 4.38 9.79
N SER A 159 16.17 4.46 8.59
CA SER A 159 15.61 5.70 8.06
C SER A 159 14.46 6.21 8.92
N LEU A 160 13.53 5.34 9.32
CA LEU A 160 12.37 5.70 10.17
C LEU A 160 12.82 6.05 11.60
N THR A 161 13.76 5.28 12.18
CA THR A 161 14.33 5.57 13.50
C THR A 161 15.04 6.93 13.52
N LYS A 162 15.90 7.20 12.51
CA LYS A 162 16.59 8.49 12.39
C LYS A 162 15.62 9.67 12.26
N ALA A 163 14.49 9.46 11.59
CA ALA A 163 13.47 10.46 11.41
C ALA A 163 12.52 10.61 12.62
N GLY A 164 12.64 9.77 13.65
CA GLY A 164 11.75 9.77 14.83
C GLY A 164 10.30 9.40 14.48
N ARG A 165 10.08 8.60 13.42
CA ARG A 165 8.73 8.21 13.02
C ARG A 165 8.27 6.98 13.80
N ALA A 166 6.99 6.93 14.18
CA ALA A 166 6.37 5.75 14.75
C ALA A 166 6.24 4.66 13.68
N PHE A 167 6.70 3.44 13.98
CA PHE A 167 6.57 2.32 13.06
C PHE A 167 6.44 0.97 13.79
N GLU A 168 5.77 0.04 13.11
CA GLU A 168 5.59 -1.35 13.52
C GLU A 168 5.97 -2.26 12.35
N PHE A 169 6.82 -3.27 12.61
CA PHE A 169 7.25 -4.25 11.61
C PHE A 169 6.85 -5.64 12.07
N HIS A 170 6.17 -6.38 11.20
CA HIS A 170 5.79 -7.77 11.44
C HIS A 170 6.31 -8.67 10.34
N THR A 171 7.00 -9.74 10.72
CA THR A 171 7.40 -10.84 9.80
C THR A 171 6.51 -12.03 10.05
N TYR A 172 6.06 -12.68 8.99
CA TYR A 172 5.12 -13.80 9.03
C TYR A 172 5.86 -15.10 8.71
N PRO A 173 5.98 -16.04 9.68
CA PRO A 173 6.65 -17.32 9.48
C PRO A 173 6.00 -18.14 8.37
N GLY A 174 6.81 -18.87 7.61
CA GLY A 174 6.36 -19.76 6.54
C GLY A 174 5.78 -19.07 5.31
N THR A 175 5.95 -17.74 5.19
CA THR A 175 5.40 -16.98 4.05
C THR A 175 6.48 -16.57 3.06
N GLY A 176 6.08 -16.49 1.78
CA GLY A 176 6.81 -15.86 0.69
C GLY A 176 6.21 -14.52 0.28
N HIS A 177 6.84 -13.89 -0.71
CA HIS A 177 6.28 -12.68 -1.34
C HIS A 177 4.86 -12.96 -1.84
N TRP A 178 3.95 -11.97 -1.82
CA TRP A 178 2.52 -12.07 -2.16
C TRP A 178 1.63 -12.89 -1.21
N PHE A 179 2.07 -13.27 -0.03
CA PHE A 179 1.29 -14.09 0.92
C PHE A 179 -0.10 -13.52 1.27
N PHE A 180 -0.33 -12.25 1.02
CA PHE A 180 -1.58 -11.55 1.31
C PHE A 180 -2.55 -11.53 0.11
N GLU A 181 -2.07 -11.72 -1.13
CA GLU A 181 -2.85 -11.63 -2.36
C GLU A 181 -3.52 -12.98 -2.67
N ASP A 182 -4.85 -13.10 -2.43
CA ASP A 182 -5.61 -14.36 -2.53
C ASP A 182 -5.82 -14.89 -3.95
N ASP A 183 -5.48 -14.09 -4.95
CA ASP A 183 -5.43 -14.49 -6.36
C ASP A 183 -4.07 -15.09 -6.77
N ARG A 184 -3.13 -15.19 -5.82
CA ARG A 184 -1.83 -15.82 -5.97
C ARG A 184 -1.80 -17.17 -5.25
N ALA A 185 -2.45 -18.18 -5.84
CA ALA A 185 -2.57 -19.50 -5.25
C ALA A 185 -1.22 -20.18 -4.92
N ASP A 186 -0.16 -19.78 -5.59
CA ASP A 186 1.22 -20.23 -5.40
C ASP A 186 1.91 -19.61 -4.16
N ALA A 187 1.38 -18.50 -3.63
CA ALA A 187 2.00 -17.74 -2.55
C ALA A 187 1.08 -17.39 -1.38
N PHE A 188 -0.23 -17.42 -1.60
CA PHE A 188 -1.22 -17.02 -0.60
C PHE A 188 -1.18 -17.89 0.65
N GLN A 189 -1.13 -17.24 1.83
CA GLN A 189 -1.15 -17.90 3.13
C GLN A 189 -2.31 -17.37 3.98
N PRO A 190 -3.43 -18.08 4.06
CA PRO A 190 -4.69 -17.58 4.65
C PRO A 190 -4.54 -17.07 6.09
N GLU A 191 -3.86 -17.82 6.96
CA GLU A 191 -3.71 -17.44 8.37
C GLU A 191 -2.88 -16.17 8.53
N ALA A 192 -1.76 -16.06 7.80
CA ALA A 192 -0.92 -14.87 7.78
C ALA A 192 -1.67 -13.68 7.21
N ALA A 193 -2.44 -13.87 6.14
CA ALA A 193 -3.24 -12.83 5.51
C ALA A 193 -4.34 -12.30 6.45
N VAL A 194 -5.05 -13.17 7.16
CA VAL A 194 -6.06 -12.77 8.15
C VAL A 194 -5.43 -11.97 9.30
N LEU A 195 -4.28 -12.41 9.81
CA LEU A 195 -3.58 -11.71 10.88
C LEU A 195 -3.07 -10.35 10.41
N ALA A 196 -2.47 -10.27 9.22
CA ALA A 196 -1.98 -9.01 8.63
C ALA A 196 -3.13 -8.03 8.36
N TRP A 197 -4.26 -8.52 7.86
CA TRP A 197 -5.48 -7.71 7.67
C TRP A 197 -5.98 -7.10 8.98
N ARG A 198 -6.10 -7.90 10.05
CA ARG A 198 -6.52 -7.40 11.37
C ARG A 198 -5.61 -6.30 11.87
N ARG A 199 -4.28 -6.51 11.84
CA ARG A 199 -3.27 -5.51 12.24
C ARG A 199 -3.38 -4.23 11.42
N THR A 200 -3.60 -4.37 10.10
CA THR A 200 -3.83 -3.22 9.19
C THR A 200 -5.04 -2.39 9.63
N LEU A 201 -6.18 -3.05 9.91
CA LEU A 201 -7.39 -2.35 10.33
C LEU A 201 -7.23 -1.66 11.68
N ASP A 202 -6.65 -2.35 12.67
CA ASP A 202 -6.41 -1.81 14.01
C ASP A 202 -5.50 -0.57 13.93
N PHE A 203 -4.43 -0.65 13.14
CA PHE A 203 -3.51 0.45 12.91
C PHE A 203 -4.18 1.65 12.24
N LEU A 204 -4.93 1.43 11.15
CA LEU A 204 -5.62 2.52 10.45
C LEU A 204 -6.67 3.19 11.34
N LYS A 205 -7.48 2.42 12.06
CA LYS A 205 -8.48 2.97 13.01
C LYS A 205 -7.83 3.79 14.11
N GLN A 206 -6.69 3.34 14.63
CA GLN A 206 -5.97 4.07 15.68
C GLN A 206 -5.36 5.40 15.18
N ARG A 207 -4.97 5.48 13.91
CA ARG A 207 -4.25 6.64 13.35
C ARG A 207 -5.17 7.64 12.64
N MET A 208 -6.39 7.24 12.31
CA MET A 208 -7.31 8.04 11.50
C MET A 208 -8.68 8.24 12.19
N GLY A 209 -8.93 7.56 13.31
CA GLY A 209 -10.17 7.65 14.09
C GLY A 209 -10.19 8.77 15.13
#